data_8725eed75cf7d57a119ea7df7df5d5dd
#
_entry.id   8725eed75cf7d57a119ea7df7df5d5dd
#
_cell.length_a   1.000
_cell.length_b   1.000
_cell.length_c   1.000
_cell.angle_alpha   90.00
_cell.angle_beta   90.00
_cell.angle_gamma   90.00
#
_symmetry.space_group_name_H-M   'P 1'
#
loop_
_entity.id
_entity.type
_entity.pdbx_description
1 polymer ?
#
loop_
_entity_poly.entity_id
_entity_poly.type
_entity_poly.pdbx_seq_one_letter_code
_entity_poly.pdbx_strand_id
1 'polypeptide(L)'
;MGGWHIGKLVNGFYMTEDQEYILEELCKAIEEKKPDVLLIAGDLYDRSVPPVHAVELLNKYLRKIVKDLNTKVIAIAGNHDSNERIDFASSLLYESGLYIYGNLKRNIDKITLEDEYGKVNFYPIPYADVPVVREVFKDESIKS
;
A
#
# COMPACT_ATOMS: atom_id res chain seq x y z
N MET A 1 7.65 -1.00 5.24
CA MET A 1 6.77 -1.67 6.21
C MET A 1 5.88 -2.67 5.48
N GLY A 2 5.44 -3.74 6.12
CA GLY A 2 4.48 -4.70 5.55
C GLY A 2 3.39 -5.03 6.53
N GLY A 3 2.24 -5.51 6.03
CA GLY A 3 1.17 -6.09 6.83
C GLY A 3 0.52 -5.13 7.84
N TRP A 4 -0.10 -4.05 7.37
CA TRP A 4 -0.83 -3.14 8.26
C TRP A 4 -2.12 -3.76 8.79
N HIS A 5 -2.78 -4.60 7.97
CA HIS A 5 -4.01 -5.31 8.34
C HIS A 5 -5.05 -4.41 9.02
N ILE A 6 -5.27 -3.21 8.48
CA ILE A 6 -6.22 -2.26 9.07
C ILE A 6 -7.63 -2.86 9.09
N GLY A 7 -8.30 -2.73 10.24
CA GLY A 7 -9.61 -3.34 10.50
C GLY A 7 -9.52 -4.77 11.02
N LYS A 8 -8.37 -5.18 11.55
CA LYS A 8 -8.17 -6.51 12.15
C LYS A 8 -9.12 -6.74 13.32
N LEU A 9 -9.69 -7.94 13.34
CA LEU A 9 -10.57 -8.41 14.40
C LEU A 9 -9.88 -9.56 15.14
N VAL A 10 -9.70 -9.43 16.44
CA VAL A 10 -9.12 -10.47 17.31
C VAL A 10 -10.10 -10.80 18.43
N ASN A 11 -10.50 -12.06 18.53
CA ASN A 11 -11.46 -12.53 19.55
C ASN A 11 -12.75 -11.69 19.63
N GLY A 12 -13.27 -11.19 18.49
CA GLY A 12 -14.47 -10.38 18.42
C GLY A 12 -14.28 -8.89 18.69
N PHE A 13 -13.05 -8.45 18.97
CA PHE A 13 -12.70 -7.04 19.20
C PHE A 13 -11.91 -6.46 18.01
N TYR A 14 -12.34 -5.30 17.52
CA TYR A 14 -11.56 -4.56 16.53
C TYR A 14 -10.33 -3.93 17.18
N MET A 15 -9.18 -4.12 16.54
CA MET A 15 -7.90 -3.55 16.97
C MET A 15 -7.72 -2.09 16.51
N THR A 16 -8.80 -1.38 16.23
CA THR A 16 -8.77 -0.05 15.58
C THR A 16 -7.98 0.96 16.41
N GLU A 17 -8.18 1.01 17.72
CA GLU A 17 -7.48 1.95 18.62
C GLU A 17 -5.98 1.65 18.68
N ASP A 18 -5.60 0.37 18.80
CA ASP A 18 -4.20 -0.03 18.81
C ASP A 18 -3.53 0.27 17.47
N GLN A 19 -4.26 0.04 16.36
CA GLN A 19 -3.78 0.34 15.02
C GLN A 19 -3.63 1.85 14.80
N GLU A 20 -4.57 2.65 15.29
CA GLU A 20 -4.46 4.10 15.25
C GLU A 20 -3.26 4.60 16.04
N TYR A 21 -3.04 4.06 17.24
CA TYR A 21 -1.87 4.39 18.05
C TYR A 21 -0.56 4.11 17.31
N ILE A 22 -0.43 2.93 16.69
CA ILE A 22 0.78 2.57 15.92
C ILE A 22 0.98 3.46 14.69
N LEU A 23 -0.10 3.82 14.00
CA LEU A 23 -0.02 4.75 12.87
C LEU A 23 0.41 6.16 13.31
N GLU A 24 -0.01 6.61 14.50
CA GLU A 24 0.44 7.87 15.07
C GLU A 24 1.94 7.83 15.40
N GLU A 25 2.42 6.73 16.02
CA GLU A 25 3.85 6.53 16.28
C GLU A 25 4.67 6.47 14.97
N LEU A 26 4.13 5.86 13.93
CA LEU A 26 4.73 5.88 12.59
C LEU A 26 4.85 7.32 12.06
N CYS A 27 3.80 8.14 12.20
CA CYS A 27 3.84 9.53 11.78
C CYS A 27 4.92 10.33 12.53
N LYS A 28 5.07 10.12 13.83
CA LYS A 28 6.15 10.74 14.63
C LYS A 28 7.53 10.31 14.13
N ALA A 29 7.69 9.02 13.83
CA ALA A 29 8.96 8.53 13.29
C ALA A 29 9.28 9.11 11.92
N ILE A 30 8.27 9.29 11.05
CA ILE A 30 8.43 9.93 9.74
C ILE A 30 8.80 11.40 9.91
N GLU A 31 8.15 12.11 10.82
CA GLU A 31 8.46 13.52 11.12
C GLU A 31 9.89 13.72 11.63
N GLU A 32 10.34 12.80 12.49
CA GLU A 32 11.69 12.81 13.04
C GLU A 32 12.76 12.44 12.00
N LYS A 33 12.54 11.34 11.26
CA LYS A 33 13.53 10.77 10.33
C LYS A 33 13.50 11.40 8.94
N LYS A 34 12.37 12.02 8.56
CA LYS A 34 12.14 12.67 7.27
C LYS A 34 12.54 11.80 6.07
N PRO A 35 12.01 10.58 5.95
CA PRO A 35 12.32 9.72 4.82
C PRO A 35 11.76 10.32 3.52
N ASP A 36 12.44 10.11 2.39
CA ASP A 36 11.97 10.53 1.07
C ASP A 36 10.75 9.74 0.61
N VAL A 37 10.66 8.47 1.03
CA VAL A 37 9.59 7.56 0.65
C VAL A 37 9.27 6.55 1.75
N LEU A 38 7.98 6.30 1.95
CA LEU A 38 7.46 5.18 2.73
C LEU A 38 7.02 4.05 1.79
N LEU A 39 7.63 2.88 1.94
CA LEU A 39 7.24 1.67 1.20
C LEU A 39 6.31 0.81 2.06
N ILE A 40 5.13 0.45 1.52
CA ILE A 40 4.17 -0.44 2.16
C ILE A 40 4.03 -1.71 1.31
N ALA A 41 4.53 -2.81 1.84
CA ALA A 41 4.63 -4.08 1.13
C ALA A 41 3.46 -5.01 1.46
N GLY A 42 2.30 -4.70 0.91
CA GLY A 42 1.09 -5.52 0.97
C GLY A 42 0.28 -5.45 2.27
N ASP A 43 -0.90 -6.03 2.21
CA ASP A 43 -1.86 -6.17 3.31
C ASP A 43 -2.18 -4.85 4.02
N LEU A 44 -2.67 -3.88 3.23
CA LEU A 44 -3.17 -2.62 3.77
C LEU A 44 -4.39 -2.85 4.66
N TYR A 45 -5.29 -3.72 4.23
CA TYR A 45 -6.46 -4.15 4.99
C TYR A 45 -6.33 -5.61 5.45
N ASP A 46 -7.02 -5.94 6.54
CA ASP A 46 -7.08 -7.32 7.06
C ASP A 46 -7.93 -8.26 6.20
N ARG A 47 -8.80 -7.68 5.36
CA ARG A 47 -9.72 -8.43 4.47
C ARG A 47 -10.07 -7.65 3.22
N SER A 48 -10.43 -8.37 2.16
CA SER A 48 -10.78 -7.79 0.85
C SER A 48 -12.00 -6.84 0.87
N VAL A 49 -12.90 -6.98 1.85
CA VAL A 49 -13.99 -6.05 2.12
C VAL A 49 -13.78 -5.44 3.51
N PRO A 50 -13.02 -4.35 3.61
CA PRO A 50 -12.75 -3.72 4.89
C PRO A 50 -14.00 -3.00 5.43
N PRO A 51 -14.17 -2.92 6.76
CA PRO A 51 -15.21 -2.11 7.35
C PRO A 51 -14.96 -0.61 7.13
N VAL A 52 -16.01 0.20 7.19
CA VAL A 52 -15.93 1.65 6.89
C VAL A 52 -14.88 2.34 7.75
N HIS A 53 -14.85 2.06 9.05
CA HIS A 53 -13.85 2.66 9.96
C HIS A 53 -12.40 2.34 9.59
N ALA A 54 -12.14 1.16 9.00
CA ALA A 54 -10.80 0.81 8.53
C ALA A 54 -10.41 1.64 7.30
N VAL A 55 -11.36 1.88 6.39
CA VAL A 55 -11.14 2.73 5.20
C VAL A 55 -10.87 4.18 5.64
N GLU A 56 -11.65 4.69 6.57
CA GLU A 56 -11.48 6.05 7.12
C GLU A 56 -10.11 6.20 7.82
N LEU A 57 -9.72 5.22 8.63
CA LEU A 57 -8.45 5.22 9.33
C LEU A 57 -7.26 5.22 8.35
N LEU A 58 -7.26 4.33 7.37
CA LEU A 58 -6.20 4.28 6.36
C LEU A 58 -6.11 5.60 5.59
N ASN A 59 -7.24 6.12 5.11
CA ASN A 59 -7.29 7.37 4.37
C ASN A 59 -6.76 8.56 5.19
N LYS A 60 -7.14 8.65 6.48
CA LYS A 60 -6.66 9.68 7.40
C LYS A 60 -5.12 9.69 7.45
N TYR A 61 -4.50 8.54 7.68
CA TYR A 61 -3.06 8.46 7.87
C TYR A 61 -2.25 8.55 6.56
N LEU A 62 -2.73 7.96 5.47
CA LEU A 62 -2.09 8.15 4.17
C LEU A 62 -2.09 9.62 3.76
N ARG A 63 -3.22 10.33 3.98
CA ARG A 63 -3.31 11.78 3.72
C ARG A 63 -2.34 12.57 4.59
N LYS A 64 -2.28 12.28 5.90
CA LYS A 64 -1.34 12.93 6.84
C LYS A 64 0.10 12.74 6.38
N ILE A 65 0.51 11.51 6.03
CA ILE A 65 1.88 11.19 5.60
C ILE A 65 2.23 11.95 4.31
N VAL A 66 1.34 11.93 3.33
CA VAL A 66 1.63 12.52 2.02
C VAL A 66 1.54 14.05 2.04
N LYS A 67 0.51 14.62 2.68
CA LYS A 67 0.26 16.06 2.61
C LYS A 67 0.93 16.84 3.75
N ASP A 68 0.79 16.36 4.97
CA ASP A 68 1.26 17.11 6.14
C ASP A 68 2.74 16.85 6.40
N LEU A 69 3.18 15.59 6.25
CA LEU A 69 4.58 15.20 6.43
C LEU A 69 5.40 15.22 5.13
N ASN A 70 4.76 15.51 3.99
CA ASN A 70 5.40 15.62 2.66
C ASN A 70 6.26 14.39 2.29
N THR A 71 5.85 13.19 2.73
CA THR A 71 6.55 11.93 2.44
C THR A 71 5.80 11.18 1.36
N LYS A 72 6.48 10.80 0.29
CA LYS A 72 5.89 9.97 -0.76
C LYS A 72 5.59 8.58 -0.24
N VAL A 73 4.50 7.97 -0.71
CA VAL A 73 4.11 6.62 -0.34
C VAL A 73 4.04 5.75 -1.59
N ILE A 74 4.71 4.60 -1.56
CA ILE A 74 4.56 3.56 -2.57
C ILE A 74 4.00 2.32 -1.86
N ALA A 75 2.80 1.90 -2.24
CA ALA A 75 2.13 0.76 -1.65
C ALA A 75 1.76 -0.27 -2.72
N ILE A 76 1.84 -1.54 -2.39
CA ILE A 76 1.36 -2.64 -3.23
C ILE A 76 0.29 -3.43 -2.49
N ALA A 77 -0.64 -4.04 -3.22
CA ALA A 77 -1.61 -4.97 -2.64
C ALA A 77 -0.92 -6.26 -2.16
N GLY A 78 -1.37 -6.78 -1.04
CA GLY A 78 -1.04 -8.10 -0.51
C GLY A 78 -2.16 -9.11 -0.79
N ASN A 79 -2.05 -10.31 -0.22
CA ASN A 79 -3.03 -11.37 -0.46
C ASN A 79 -4.35 -11.19 0.31
N HIS A 80 -4.39 -10.33 1.31
CA HIS A 80 -5.62 -9.96 2.04
C HIS A 80 -6.40 -8.83 1.38
N ASP A 81 -5.74 -8.03 0.56
CA ASP A 81 -6.34 -6.88 -0.11
C ASP A 81 -7.21 -7.29 -1.30
N SER A 82 -8.20 -6.44 -1.64
CA SER A 82 -8.87 -6.52 -2.95
C SER A 82 -8.10 -5.66 -3.94
N ASN A 83 -7.46 -6.29 -4.90
CA ASN A 83 -6.65 -5.62 -5.91
C ASN A 83 -7.43 -4.53 -6.65
N GLU A 84 -8.69 -4.81 -7.04
CA GLU A 84 -9.54 -3.87 -7.76
C GLU A 84 -9.89 -2.64 -6.91
N ARG A 85 -10.18 -2.84 -5.61
CA ARG A 85 -10.50 -1.73 -4.69
C ARG A 85 -9.31 -0.83 -4.45
N ILE A 86 -8.14 -1.43 -4.28
CA ILE A 86 -6.88 -0.70 -4.09
C ILE A 86 -6.50 0.06 -5.37
N ASP A 87 -6.64 -0.56 -6.53
CA ASP A 87 -6.33 0.04 -7.83
C ASP A 87 -7.28 1.21 -8.17
N PHE A 88 -8.56 1.10 -7.83
CA PHE A 88 -9.52 2.19 -7.99
C PHE A 88 -9.14 3.44 -7.20
N ALA A 89 -8.68 3.28 -5.96
CA ALA A 89 -8.21 4.41 -5.14
C ALA A 89 -6.93 5.05 -5.70
N SER A 90 -6.08 4.28 -6.36
CA SER A 90 -4.78 4.72 -6.86
C SER A 90 -4.90 5.81 -7.94
N SER A 91 -5.84 5.67 -8.86
CA SER A 91 -6.01 6.59 -10.00
C SER A 91 -6.35 8.03 -9.59
N LEU A 92 -6.99 8.20 -8.42
CA LEU A 92 -7.41 9.50 -7.89
C LEU A 92 -6.30 10.21 -7.09
N LEU A 93 -5.24 9.52 -6.70
CA LEU A 93 -4.27 9.97 -5.70
C LEU A 93 -2.83 10.09 -6.26
N TYR A 94 -2.61 9.69 -7.49
CA TYR A 94 -1.29 9.66 -8.14
C TYR A 94 -0.58 11.03 -8.14
N GLU A 95 -1.33 12.12 -8.34
CA GLU A 95 -0.79 13.49 -8.40
C GLU A 95 -0.31 14.02 -7.04
N SER A 96 -0.67 13.37 -5.94
CA SER A 96 -0.38 13.86 -4.58
C SER A 96 0.85 13.24 -3.92
N GLY A 97 1.58 12.34 -4.60
CA GLY A 97 2.73 11.61 -4.01
C GLY A 97 2.35 10.27 -3.38
N LEU A 98 1.13 9.78 -3.64
CA LEU A 98 0.66 8.47 -3.25
C LEU A 98 0.56 7.55 -4.48
N TYR A 99 1.38 6.50 -4.49
CA TYR A 99 1.46 5.51 -5.55
C TYR A 99 1.00 4.17 -5.00
N ILE A 100 -0.20 3.71 -5.41
CA ILE A 100 -0.76 2.43 -4.96
C ILE A 100 -0.98 1.53 -6.16
N TYR A 101 -0.56 0.27 -6.05
CA TYR A 101 -0.68 -0.73 -7.11
C TYR A 101 -1.45 -1.93 -6.60
N GLY A 102 -2.65 -2.13 -7.14
CA GLY A 102 -3.53 -3.26 -6.82
C GLY A 102 -3.32 -4.43 -7.76
N ASN A 103 -3.41 -4.21 -9.07
CA ASN A 103 -3.37 -5.25 -10.08
C ASN A 103 -1.98 -5.47 -10.67
N LEU A 104 -1.61 -6.75 -10.86
CA LEU A 104 -0.42 -7.10 -11.60
C LEU A 104 -0.59 -6.73 -13.08
N LYS A 105 0.41 -6.05 -13.64
CA LYS A 105 0.45 -5.67 -15.05
C LYS A 105 1.62 -6.37 -15.74
N ARG A 106 1.46 -6.70 -17.01
CA ARG A 106 2.55 -7.27 -17.82
C ARG A 106 3.72 -6.30 -17.96
N ASN A 107 3.42 -5.04 -18.17
CA ASN A 107 4.41 -3.97 -18.17
C ASN A 107 4.38 -3.32 -16.77
N ILE A 108 5.39 -3.64 -15.97
CA ILE A 108 5.51 -3.11 -14.61
C ILE A 108 5.90 -1.63 -14.70
N ASP A 109 5.11 -0.80 -14.02
CA ASP A 109 5.39 0.63 -13.93
C ASP A 109 6.70 0.88 -13.18
N LYS A 110 7.41 1.92 -13.58
CA LYS A 110 8.63 2.36 -12.91
C LYS A 110 8.39 3.74 -12.27
N ILE A 111 8.61 3.84 -10.99
CA ILE A 111 8.63 5.11 -10.26
C ILE A 111 10.10 5.48 -10.03
N THR A 112 10.50 6.63 -10.52
CA THR A 112 11.86 7.15 -10.31
C THR A 112 11.81 8.29 -9.30
N LEU A 113 12.49 8.14 -8.19
CA LEU A 113 12.73 9.20 -7.22
C LEU A 113 14.20 9.60 -7.27
N GLU A 114 14.49 10.85 -6.97
CA GLU A 114 15.86 11.38 -7.01
C GLU A 114 16.17 12.07 -5.66
N ASP A 115 17.33 11.80 -5.14
CA ASP A 115 17.91 12.46 -3.96
C ASP A 115 19.29 13.04 -4.29
N GLU A 116 20.03 13.50 -3.29
CA GLU A 116 21.38 14.06 -3.45
C GLU A 116 22.43 13.04 -3.93
N TYR A 117 22.16 11.74 -3.83
CA TYR A 117 23.04 10.65 -4.27
C TYR A 117 22.68 10.13 -5.66
N GLY A 118 21.51 10.52 -6.22
CA GLY A 118 21.08 10.14 -7.56
C GLY A 118 19.68 9.56 -7.66
N LYS A 119 19.43 8.86 -8.78
CA LYS A 119 18.11 8.32 -9.10
C LYS A 119 17.93 6.91 -8.58
N VAL A 120 16.82 6.68 -7.86
CA VAL A 120 16.39 5.36 -7.40
C VAL A 120 15.12 4.97 -8.13
N ASN A 121 15.11 3.78 -8.72
CA ASN A 121 13.97 3.24 -9.45
C ASN A 121 13.24 2.19 -8.62
N PHE A 122 11.93 2.36 -8.44
CA PHE A 122 11.04 1.43 -7.76
C PHE A 122 10.15 0.74 -8.79
N TYR A 123 10.04 -0.58 -8.68
CA TYR A 123 9.18 -1.42 -9.52
C TYR A 123 8.14 -2.10 -8.62
N PRO A 124 6.94 -1.50 -8.46
CA PRO A 124 5.90 -2.01 -7.58
C PRO A 124 5.24 -3.25 -8.22
N ILE A 125 5.48 -4.41 -7.62
CA ILE A 125 4.90 -5.68 -8.05
C ILE A 125 3.94 -6.14 -6.95
N PRO A 126 2.62 -6.03 -7.14
CA PRO A 126 1.63 -6.47 -6.16
C PRO A 126 1.54 -8.00 -6.10
N TYR A 127 0.97 -8.50 -5.01
CA TYR A 127 0.59 -9.91 -4.93
C TYR A 127 -0.40 -10.27 -6.04
N ALA A 128 -0.20 -11.44 -6.63
CA ALA A 128 -1.12 -12.02 -7.59
C ALA A 128 -1.13 -13.55 -7.48
N ASP A 129 -2.31 -14.13 -7.52
CA ASP A 129 -2.50 -15.57 -7.58
C ASP A 129 -2.01 -16.16 -8.91
N VAL A 130 -1.62 -17.43 -8.89
CA VAL A 130 -1.11 -18.14 -10.08
C VAL A 130 -2.02 -18.01 -11.30
N PRO A 131 -3.36 -18.14 -11.20
CA PRO A 131 -4.24 -17.91 -12.35
C PRO A 131 -4.11 -16.53 -12.98
N VAL A 132 -4.01 -15.48 -12.15
CA VAL A 132 -3.83 -14.10 -12.59
C VAL A 132 -2.48 -13.92 -13.29
N VAL A 133 -1.42 -14.51 -12.73
CA VAL A 133 -0.07 -14.45 -13.34
C VAL A 133 -0.07 -15.12 -14.72
N ARG A 134 -0.71 -16.31 -14.85
CA ARG A 134 -0.86 -17.00 -16.15
C ARG A 134 -1.58 -16.14 -17.17
N GLU A 135 -2.69 -15.53 -16.78
CA GLU A 135 -3.48 -14.68 -17.65
C GLU A 135 -2.67 -13.45 -18.12
N VAL A 136 -2.04 -12.74 -17.18
CA VAL A 136 -1.27 -11.53 -17.47
C VAL A 136 -0.07 -11.80 -18.39
N PHE A 137 0.66 -12.89 -18.15
CA PHE A 137 1.83 -13.26 -18.95
C PHE A 137 1.51 -14.17 -20.13
N LYS A 138 0.27 -14.67 -20.24
CA LYS A 138 -0.17 -15.63 -21.27
C LYS A 138 0.69 -16.90 -21.30
N ASP A 139 1.01 -17.41 -20.13
CA ASP A 139 1.88 -18.58 -19.94
C ASP A 139 1.24 -19.60 -19.00
N GLU A 140 0.69 -20.69 -19.60
CA GLU A 140 0.06 -21.77 -18.86
C GLU A 140 1.05 -22.70 -18.14
N SER A 141 2.34 -22.58 -18.43
CA SER A 141 3.39 -23.41 -17.82
C SER A 141 3.74 -22.95 -16.39
N ILE A 142 3.35 -21.73 -15.99
CA ILE A 142 3.61 -21.20 -14.67
C ILE A 142 2.90 -22.06 -13.63
N LYS A 143 3.67 -22.59 -12.67
CA LYS A 143 3.19 -23.40 -11.55
C LYS A 143 3.44 -22.65 -10.23
N SER A 144 2.67 -23.04 -9.20
CA SER A 144 2.84 -22.50 -7.84
C SER A 144 4.21 -22.82 -7.27
#